data_28dd2c56e9562a5ddad6c8d5361ecebc
#
_entry.id   28dd2c56e9562a5ddad6c8d5361ecebc
#
_cell.length_a   1.000
_cell.length_b   1.000
_cell.length_c   1.000
_cell.angle_alpha   90.00
_cell.angle_beta   90.00
_cell.angle_gamma   90.00
#
_symmetry.space_group_name_H-M   'P 1'
#
loop_
_entity.id
_entity.type
_entity.pdbx_description
1 polymer ?
#
loop_
_entity_poly.entity_id
_entity_poly.type
_entity_poly.pdbx_seq_one_letter_code
_entity_poly.pdbx_strand_id
1 'polypeptide(L)'
;MAISFKNKVAIVTGAGGGLGRAHALHLAKLGAKVVINDLGGSLDGSGGNSVAAEKVVAEIIAAGGEAMANGASVSDDAGVANLVKQTMDKWGRIDVLIANAGILRDKSFGKMELKDFEAVLNVHLMGTVKPCKAVWEIMKGQAYGRIVVTTSSTGLYGNFGQTNYGAAKLSLVGFMNSLKLEGARDNIKVNAICPVAATRMTEALMPPAILEMLKPEFVSPAVAYLASDDAPSGVVLTAAAGVFAAAQMVETDGVNLGHGATADDIAAHFGEICDWTTAKHYGQGGEQNAKFLARVQEKPVLG
;
A
#
# COMPACT_ATOMS: atom_id res chain seq x y z
N MET A 1 -12.35 -18.94 -11.65
CA MET A 1 -13.69 -18.27 -11.68
C MET A 1 -13.48 -16.78 -11.97
N ALA A 2 -14.49 -16.07 -12.49
CA ALA A 2 -14.36 -14.63 -12.69
C ALA A 2 -14.39 -13.91 -11.34
N ILE A 3 -13.51 -12.90 -11.13
CA ILE A 3 -13.48 -12.08 -9.93
C ILE A 3 -14.79 -11.30 -9.82
N SER A 4 -15.44 -11.35 -8.64
CA SER A 4 -16.69 -10.66 -8.36
C SER A 4 -16.67 -10.09 -6.93
N PHE A 5 -17.23 -8.90 -6.77
CA PHE A 5 -17.43 -8.24 -5.48
C PHE A 5 -18.92 -8.09 -5.14
N LYS A 6 -19.78 -8.93 -5.75
CA LYS A 6 -21.20 -8.93 -5.42
C LYS A 6 -21.41 -9.14 -3.93
N ASN A 7 -22.24 -8.31 -3.31
CA ASN A 7 -22.50 -8.29 -1.87
C ASN A 7 -21.30 -7.90 -0.98
N LYS A 8 -20.22 -7.37 -1.54
CA LYS A 8 -19.08 -6.82 -0.81
C LYS A 8 -19.17 -5.31 -0.71
N VAL A 9 -18.68 -4.76 0.40
CA VAL A 9 -18.57 -3.33 0.66
C VAL A 9 -17.10 -2.93 0.69
N ALA A 10 -16.72 -1.99 -0.16
CA ALA A 10 -15.36 -1.50 -0.30
C ALA A 10 -15.26 -0.03 0.10
N ILE A 11 -14.27 0.30 0.93
CA ILE A 11 -13.85 1.68 1.19
C ILE A 11 -12.61 1.95 0.35
N VAL A 12 -12.62 3.02 -0.45
CA VAL A 12 -11.46 3.49 -1.20
C VAL A 12 -11.12 4.90 -0.74
N THR A 13 -9.92 5.11 -0.18
CA THR A 13 -9.47 6.44 0.27
C THR A 13 -8.71 7.18 -0.81
N GLY A 14 -8.83 8.52 -0.84
CA GLY A 14 -8.29 9.33 -1.92
C GLY A 14 -8.96 9.03 -3.26
N ALA A 15 -10.28 8.75 -3.24
CA ALA A 15 -11.01 8.21 -4.37
C ALA A 15 -11.74 9.26 -5.22
N GLY A 16 -11.54 10.56 -4.95
CA GLY A 16 -12.12 11.65 -5.77
C GLY A 16 -11.44 11.86 -7.12
N GLY A 17 -10.29 11.19 -7.38
CA GLY A 17 -9.57 11.31 -8.64
C GLY A 17 -8.48 10.25 -8.83
N GLY A 18 -7.79 10.30 -9.96
CA GLY A 18 -6.61 9.48 -10.26
C GLY A 18 -6.82 7.99 -10.02
N LEU A 19 -5.84 7.36 -9.37
CA LEU A 19 -5.86 5.93 -9.06
C LEU A 19 -7.06 5.53 -8.20
N GLY A 20 -7.35 6.28 -7.12
CA GLY A 20 -8.45 5.95 -6.23
C GLY A 20 -9.82 5.93 -6.93
N ARG A 21 -10.08 6.93 -7.80
CA ARG A 21 -11.28 6.93 -8.63
C ARG A 21 -11.32 5.71 -9.56
N ALA A 22 -10.22 5.42 -10.25
CA ALA A 22 -10.16 4.27 -11.15
C ALA A 22 -10.41 2.93 -10.42
N HIS A 23 -9.83 2.76 -9.22
CA HIS A 23 -10.08 1.59 -8.39
C HIS A 23 -11.53 1.48 -7.94
N ALA A 24 -12.13 2.59 -7.49
CA ALA A 24 -13.52 2.63 -7.06
C ALA A 24 -14.49 2.26 -8.18
N LEU A 25 -14.32 2.85 -9.37
CA LEU A 25 -15.12 2.53 -10.55
C LEU A 25 -14.96 1.06 -10.96
N HIS A 26 -13.74 0.53 -10.91
CA HIS A 26 -13.48 -0.86 -11.29
C HIS A 26 -14.13 -1.85 -10.30
N LEU A 27 -14.01 -1.61 -8.98
CA LEU A 27 -14.66 -2.43 -7.96
C LEU A 27 -16.20 -2.36 -8.07
N ALA A 28 -16.77 -1.18 -8.32
CA ALA A 28 -18.20 -1.03 -8.54
C ALA A 28 -18.68 -1.80 -9.78
N LYS A 29 -17.93 -1.76 -10.89
CA LYS A 29 -18.20 -2.55 -12.11
C LYS A 29 -18.20 -4.06 -11.83
N LEU A 30 -17.40 -4.52 -10.87
CA LEU A 30 -17.33 -5.92 -10.43
C LEU A 30 -18.40 -6.25 -9.36
N GLY A 31 -19.31 -5.32 -9.03
CA GLY A 31 -20.45 -5.51 -8.16
C GLY A 31 -20.28 -5.10 -6.71
N ALA A 32 -19.18 -4.42 -6.34
CA ALA A 32 -19.01 -3.87 -5.00
C ALA A 32 -19.94 -2.67 -4.76
N LYS A 33 -20.40 -2.51 -3.50
CA LYS A 33 -20.88 -1.24 -2.95
C LYS A 33 -19.68 -0.44 -2.48
N VAL A 34 -19.54 0.82 -2.93
CA VAL A 34 -18.27 1.53 -2.75
C VAL A 34 -18.45 2.84 -1.96
N VAL A 35 -17.61 3.02 -0.93
CA VAL A 35 -17.44 4.31 -0.28
C VAL A 35 -16.31 5.07 -0.96
N ILE A 36 -16.62 6.24 -1.48
CA ILE A 36 -15.67 7.18 -2.07
C ILE A 36 -15.24 8.15 -0.98
N ASN A 37 -14.14 7.84 -0.32
CA ASN A 37 -13.58 8.75 0.68
C ASN A 37 -12.55 9.66 0.01
N ASP A 38 -12.77 10.96 0.08
CA ASP A 38 -11.82 11.97 -0.41
C ASP A 38 -12.04 13.30 0.33
N LEU A 39 -10.97 13.86 0.88
CA LEU A 39 -11.01 15.16 1.55
C LEU A 39 -11.29 16.30 0.53
N GLY A 40 -10.99 16.08 -0.76
CA GLY A 40 -11.09 17.10 -1.80
C GLY A 40 -10.01 18.18 -1.73
N GLY A 41 -8.89 17.87 -1.08
CA GLY A 41 -7.75 18.76 -0.96
C GLY A 41 -6.90 18.85 -2.23
N SER A 42 -6.00 19.84 -2.25
CA SER A 42 -4.94 19.96 -3.25
C SER A 42 -3.85 18.90 -3.06
N LEU A 43 -2.89 18.82 -4.01
CA LEU A 43 -1.81 17.83 -4.00
C LEU A 43 -0.91 17.89 -2.75
N ASP A 44 -0.76 19.07 -2.16
CA ASP A 44 0.04 19.30 -0.93
C ASP A 44 -0.74 19.01 0.37
N GLY A 45 -2.03 18.64 0.24
CA GLY A 45 -2.92 18.32 1.35
C GLY A 45 -3.66 19.53 1.94
N SER A 46 -3.62 20.72 1.29
CA SER A 46 -4.35 21.89 1.73
C SER A 46 -5.79 21.92 1.19
N GLY A 47 -6.69 22.59 1.92
CA GLY A 47 -8.11 22.73 1.55
C GLY A 47 -8.91 21.42 1.69
N GLY A 48 -10.17 21.45 1.24
CA GLY A 48 -11.03 20.26 1.18
C GLY A 48 -12.47 20.62 0.80
N ASN A 49 -13.07 19.78 -0.04
CA ASN A 49 -14.50 19.75 -0.30
C ASN A 49 -14.92 18.37 -0.83
N SER A 50 -16.16 17.94 -0.61
CA SER A 50 -16.67 16.63 -1.03
C SER A 50 -17.00 16.51 -2.52
N VAL A 51 -16.91 17.59 -3.29
CA VAL A 51 -17.39 17.65 -4.69
C VAL A 51 -16.73 16.58 -5.56
N ALA A 52 -15.44 16.31 -5.36
CA ALA A 52 -14.74 15.29 -6.14
C ALA A 52 -15.28 13.88 -5.84
N ALA A 53 -15.51 13.57 -4.57
CA ALA A 53 -16.10 12.27 -4.16
C ALA A 53 -17.53 12.12 -4.70
N GLU A 54 -18.34 13.17 -4.63
CA GLU A 54 -19.73 13.17 -5.12
C GLU A 54 -19.82 12.93 -6.62
N LYS A 55 -18.91 13.48 -7.42
CA LYS A 55 -18.82 13.21 -8.86
C LYS A 55 -18.59 11.73 -9.15
N VAL A 56 -17.66 11.09 -8.45
CA VAL A 56 -17.38 9.65 -8.64
C VAL A 56 -18.56 8.80 -8.20
N VAL A 57 -19.27 9.18 -7.12
CA VAL A 57 -20.52 8.53 -6.71
C VAL A 57 -21.57 8.62 -7.82
N ALA A 58 -21.77 9.81 -8.42
CA ALA A 58 -22.71 9.99 -9.52
C ALA A 58 -22.35 9.11 -10.74
N GLU A 59 -21.07 8.97 -11.07
CA GLU A 59 -20.61 8.08 -12.16
C GLU A 59 -20.93 6.61 -11.86
N ILE A 60 -20.70 6.14 -10.62
CA ILE A 60 -21.01 4.76 -10.22
C ILE A 60 -22.53 4.50 -10.30
N ILE A 61 -23.33 5.43 -9.78
CA ILE A 61 -24.81 5.31 -9.82
C ILE A 61 -25.34 5.31 -11.26
N ALA A 62 -24.81 6.21 -12.11
CA ALA A 62 -25.19 6.25 -13.53
C ALA A 62 -24.84 4.95 -14.28
N ALA A 63 -23.81 4.22 -13.84
CA ALA A 63 -23.44 2.91 -14.35
C ALA A 63 -24.23 1.75 -13.70
N GLY A 64 -25.22 2.03 -12.84
CA GLY A 64 -26.07 1.02 -12.18
C GLY A 64 -25.47 0.41 -10.91
N GLY A 65 -24.37 0.96 -10.38
CA GLY A 65 -23.74 0.54 -9.13
C GLY A 65 -24.29 1.25 -7.90
N GLU A 66 -23.78 0.88 -6.72
CA GLU A 66 -24.10 1.52 -5.44
C GLU A 66 -22.85 2.20 -4.86
N ALA A 67 -22.97 3.47 -4.48
CA ALA A 67 -21.88 4.19 -3.83
C ALA A 67 -22.39 5.23 -2.81
N MET A 68 -21.46 5.73 -1.97
CA MET A 68 -21.66 6.92 -1.16
C MET A 68 -20.37 7.72 -1.05
N ALA A 69 -20.48 9.03 -0.89
CA ALA A 69 -19.36 9.92 -0.63
C ALA A 69 -19.08 10.06 0.87
N ASN A 70 -17.81 10.26 1.23
CA ASN A 70 -17.39 10.64 2.56
C ASN A 70 -16.20 11.62 2.44
N GLY A 71 -16.29 12.79 3.06
CA GLY A 71 -15.30 13.86 2.99
C GLY A 71 -14.28 13.87 4.14
N ALA A 72 -14.20 12.80 4.94
CA ALA A 72 -13.32 12.79 6.10
C ALA A 72 -11.83 12.70 5.71
N SER A 73 -10.98 13.36 6.50
CA SER A 73 -9.54 13.15 6.44
C SER A 73 -9.16 11.78 7.02
N VAL A 74 -8.34 11.02 6.30
CA VAL A 74 -7.80 9.73 6.76
C VAL A 74 -6.82 9.86 7.93
N SER A 75 -6.27 11.06 8.16
CA SER A 75 -5.35 11.35 9.27
C SER A 75 -6.06 11.85 10.53
N ASP A 76 -7.38 12.11 10.47
CA ASP A 76 -8.19 12.54 11.61
C ASP A 76 -8.96 11.36 12.22
N ASP A 77 -8.84 11.16 13.53
CA ASP A 77 -9.46 10.03 14.22
C ASP A 77 -10.99 10.09 14.21
N ALA A 78 -11.56 11.27 14.42
CA ALA A 78 -13.00 11.49 14.38
C ALA A 78 -13.55 11.29 12.95
N GLY A 79 -12.80 11.76 11.95
CA GLY A 79 -13.11 11.58 10.54
C GLY A 79 -13.12 10.11 10.13
N VAL A 80 -12.12 9.34 10.54
CA VAL A 80 -12.05 7.88 10.27
C VAL A 80 -13.17 7.13 10.98
N ALA A 81 -13.46 7.48 12.24
CA ALA A 81 -14.59 6.88 12.96
C ALA A 81 -15.94 7.16 12.27
N ASN A 82 -16.12 8.40 11.77
CA ASN A 82 -17.31 8.77 10.99
C ASN A 82 -17.40 7.98 9.66
N LEU A 83 -16.30 7.83 8.93
CA LEU A 83 -16.23 7.04 7.70
C LEU A 83 -16.72 5.60 7.94
N VAL A 84 -16.19 4.94 8.96
CA VAL A 84 -16.56 3.56 9.30
C VAL A 84 -18.02 3.50 9.76
N LYS A 85 -18.45 4.43 10.64
CA LYS A 85 -19.84 4.48 11.12
C LYS A 85 -20.85 4.63 9.97
N GLN A 86 -20.64 5.59 9.07
CA GLN A 86 -21.53 5.79 7.91
C GLN A 86 -21.59 4.55 7.02
N THR A 87 -20.46 3.85 6.82
CA THR A 87 -20.41 2.61 6.03
C THR A 87 -21.22 1.50 6.69
N MET A 88 -21.06 1.31 7.99
CA MET A 88 -21.78 0.30 8.75
C MET A 88 -23.28 0.61 8.86
N ASP A 89 -23.66 1.87 9.09
CA ASP A 89 -25.07 2.29 9.13
C ASP A 89 -25.77 2.00 7.79
N LYS A 90 -25.07 2.17 6.66
CA LYS A 90 -25.66 2.00 5.34
C LYS A 90 -25.74 0.55 4.87
N TRP A 91 -24.70 -0.27 5.14
CA TRP A 91 -24.59 -1.61 4.56
C TRP A 91 -24.28 -2.72 5.55
N GLY A 92 -24.01 -2.41 6.82
CA GLY A 92 -23.81 -3.38 7.90
C GLY A 92 -22.53 -4.21 7.81
N ARG A 93 -21.61 -3.88 6.88
CA ARG A 93 -20.36 -4.62 6.67
C ARG A 93 -19.27 -3.80 6.01
N ILE A 94 -18.02 -4.22 6.16
CA ILE A 94 -16.86 -3.69 5.43
C ILE A 94 -15.96 -4.86 5.06
N ASP A 95 -15.83 -5.14 3.76
CA ASP A 95 -15.08 -6.29 3.25
C ASP A 95 -13.71 -5.92 2.71
N VAL A 96 -13.60 -4.74 2.10
CA VAL A 96 -12.41 -4.29 1.40
C VAL A 96 -12.04 -2.88 1.84
N LEU A 97 -10.75 -2.66 2.11
CA LEU A 97 -10.16 -1.33 2.31
C LEU A 97 -9.02 -1.13 1.31
N ILE A 98 -9.17 -0.16 0.42
CA ILE A 98 -8.08 0.32 -0.46
C ILE A 98 -7.55 1.62 0.12
N ALA A 99 -6.42 1.53 0.82
CA ALA A 99 -5.73 2.67 1.41
C ALA A 99 -4.83 3.34 0.36
N ASN A 100 -5.39 4.33 -0.34
CA ASN A 100 -4.75 4.99 -1.48
C ASN A 100 -4.50 6.49 -1.27
N ALA A 101 -5.14 7.14 -0.31
CA ALA A 101 -4.98 8.57 -0.04
C ALA A 101 -3.50 8.97 0.15
N GLY A 102 -3.12 10.12 -0.38
CA GLY A 102 -1.74 10.59 -0.28
C GLY A 102 -1.55 12.02 -0.78
N ILE A 103 -0.43 12.61 -0.39
CA ILE A 103 0.02 13.95 -0.76
C ILE A 103 1.49 13.93 -1.19
N LEU A 104 1.96 15.00 -1.85
CA LEU A 104 3.36 15.22 -2.18
C LEU A 104 3.85 16.55 -1.60
N ARG A 105 5.04 16.52 -1.00
CA ARG A 105 5.80 17.70 -0.56
C ARG A 105 7.27 17.47 -0.85
N ASP A 106 7.59 17.37 -2.14
CA ASP A 106 8.90 16.98 -2.64
C ASP A 106 9.89 18.14 -2.55
N LYS A 107 11.02 17.89 -1.94
CA LYS A 107 12.20 18.79 -1.88
C LYS A 107 13.46 17.96 -1.65
N SER A 108 14.62 18.43 -2.14
CA SER A 108 15.88 17.82 -1.72
C SER A 108 16.01 17.87 -0.19
N PHE A 109 16.61 16.84 0.41
CA PHE A 109 16.64 16.67 1.87
C PHE A 109 17.18 17.91 2.62
N GLY A 110 18.24 18.52 2.12
CA GLY A 110 18.81 19.73 2.73
C GLY A 110 17.90 20.98 2.66
N LYS A 111 16.85 20.97 1.83
CA LYS A 111 15.88 22.07 1.71
C LYS A 111 14.49 21.70 2.26
N MET A 112 14.31 20.45 2.67
CA MET A 112 13.05 19.95 3.20
C MET A 112 12.85 20.42 4.64
N GLU A 113 11.71 20.98 4.95
CA GLU A 113 11.31 21.29 6.32
C GLU A 113 10.73 20.06 7.01
N LEU A 114 11.04 19.85 8.29
CA LEU A 114 10.53 18.68 9.04
C LEU A 114 9.00 18.61 9.04
N LYS A 115 8.31 19.77 9.09
CA LYS A 115 6.85 19.80 8.97
C LYS A 115 6.32 19.17 7.68
N ASP A 116 7.04 19.29 6.55
CA ASP A 116 6.67 18.67 5.29
C ASP A 116 6.91 17.16 5.33
N PHE A 117 7.99 16.73 6.00
CA PHE A 117 8.27 15.32 6.23
C PHE A 117 7.18 14.67 7.10
N GLU A 118 6.86 15.28 8.23
CA GLU A 118 5.81 14.82 9.16
C GLU A 118 4.43 14.79 8.51
N ALA A 119 4.07 15.80 7.73
CA ALA A 119 2.79 15.83 7.02
C ALA A 119 2.64 14.69 6.03
N VAL A 120 3.69 14.34 5.28
CA VAL A 120 3.69 13.22 4.34
C VAL A 120 3.56 11.89 5.09
N LEU A 121 4.31 11.69 6.18
CA LEU A 121 4.15 10.50 7.04
C LEU A 121 2.75 10.41 7.64
N ASN A 122 2.21 11.51 8.14
CA ASN A 122 0.89 11.52 8.75
C ASN A 122 -0.21 11.11 7.76
N VAL A 123 -0.18 11.61 6.53
CA VAL A 123 -1.20 11.25 5.54
C VAL A 123 -0.99 9.84 5.00
N HIS A 124 0.24 9.46 4.63
CA HIS A 124 0.48 8.16 3.98
C HIS A 124 0.50 7.01 4.98
N LEU A 125 1.27 7.12 6.07
CA LEU A 125 1.38 6.06 7.07
C LEU A 125 0.19 6.09 8.02
N MET A 126 0.00 7.16 8.77
CA MET A 126 -1.08 7.21 9.76
C MET A 126 -2.46 7.21 9.10
N GLY A 127 -2.61 7.87 7.94
CA GLY A 127 -3.83 7.81 7.13
C GLY A 127 -4.11 6.44 6.49
N THR A 128 -3.19 5.49 6.56
CA THR A 128 -3.41 4.07 6.27
C THR A 128 -3.67 3.27 7.54
N VAL A 129 -2.84 3.46 8.58
CA VAL A 129 -2.94 2.73 9.85
C VAL A 129 -4.29 2.97 10.54
N LYS A 130 -4.74 4.21 10.61
CA LYS A 130 -6.02 4.58 11.27
C LYS A 130 -7.24 3.90 10.63
N PRO A 131 -7.47 4.00 9.30
CA PRO A 131 -8.56 3.24 8.67
C PRO A 131 -8.42 1.73 8.83
N CYS A 132 -7.21 1.15 8.70
CA CYS A 132 -6.99 -0.27 8.95
C CYS A 132 -7.42 -0.67 10.36
N LYS A 133 -7.01 0.10 11.38
CA LYS A 133 -7.37 -0.14 12.77
C LYS A 133 -8.88 -0.04 13.00
N ALA A 134 -9.54 0.93 12.37
CA ALA A 134 -10.96 1.17 12.52
C ALA A 134 -11.83 0.06 11.90
N VAL A 135 -11.38 -0.57 10.80
CA VAL A 135 -12.12 -1.69 10.17
C VAL A 135 -11.73 -3.06 10.72
N TRP A 136 -10.65 -3.16 11.50
CA TRP A 136 -10.02 -4.42 11.88
C TRP A 136 -10.96 -5.37 12.64
N GLU A 137 -11.58 -4.90 13.73
CA GLU A 137 -12.48 -5.72 14.53
C GLU A 137 -13.79 -6.08 13.78
N ILE A 138 -14.22 -5.22 12.85
CA ILE A 138 -15.35 -5.51 11.97
C ILE A 138 -15.00 -6.68 11.04
N MET A 139 -13.84 -6.62 10.38
CA MET A 139 -13.35 -7.67 9.50
C MET A 139 -13.13 -9.01 10.25
N LYS A 140 -12.59 -8.96 11.48
CA LYS A 140 -12.47 -10.12 12.35
C LYS A 140 -13.84 -10.74 12.67
N GLY A 141 -14.80 -9.93 13.08
CA GLY A 141 -16.17 -10.39 13.37
C GLY A 141 -16.86 -11.01 12.15
N GLN A 142 -16.48 -10.60 10.95
CA GLN A 142 -16.95 -11.15 9.67
C GLN A 142 -16.21 -12.43 9.24
N ALA A 143 -15.05 -12.75 9.86
CA ALA A 143 -14.08 -13.75 9.40
C ALA A 143 -13.68 -13.51 7.92
N TYR A 144 -13.58 -12.25 7.53
CA TYR A 144 -13.25 -11.81 6.18
C TYR A 144 -12.78 -10.37 6.15
N GLY A 145 -11.65 -10.12 5.50
CA GLY A 145 -11.15 -8.78 5.22
C GLY A 145 -10.12 -8.80 4.09
N ARG A 146 -10.12 -7.74 3.27
CA ARG A 146 -9.12 -7.52 2.22
C ARG A 146 -8.62 -6.09 2.33
N ILE A 147 -7.34 -5.95 2.59
CA ILE A 147 -6.68 -4.65 2.75
C ILE A 147 -5.61 -4.53 1.67
N VAL A 148 -5.67 -3.48 0.87
CA VAL A 148 -4.65 -3.15 -0.12
C VAL A 148 -4.09 -1.78 0.22
N VAL A 149 -2.81 -1.73 0.58
CA VAL A 149 -2.08 -0.48 0.84
C VAL A 149 -1.34 -0.03 -0.42
N THR A 150 -1.19 1.27 -0.64
CA THR A 150 -0.54 1.81 -1.83
C THR A 150 0.89 2.24 -1.51
N THR A 151 1.88 1.42 -1.87
CA THR A 151 3.29 1.77 -1.82
C THR A 151 3.74 2.50 -3.10
N SER A 152 5.02 2.54 -3.42
CA SER A 152 5.58 3.22 -4.60
C SER A 152 6.96 2.67 -4.94
N SER A 153 7.36 2.79 -6.20
CA SER A 153 8.75 2.57 -6.63
C SER A 153 9.75 3.44 -5.85
N THR A 154 9.36 4.66 -5.49
CA THR A 154 10.16 5.53 -4.60
C THR A 154 10.35 4.90 -3.22
N GLY A 155 9.33 4.22 -2.69
CA GLY A 155 9.48 3.48 -1.42
C GLY A 155 10.39 2.27 -1.55
N LEU A 156 10.30 1.54 -2.67
CA LEU A 156 11.08 0.32 -2.87
C LEU A 156 12.54 0.58 -3.26
N TYR A 157 12.78 1.63 -4.09
CA TYR A 157 14.10 1.83 -4.74
C TYR A 157 14.68 3.23 -4.52
N GLY A 158 13.94 4.14 -3.91
CA GLY A 158 14.33 5.53 -3.70
C GLY A 158 14.10 6.42 -4.92
N ASN A 159 14.04 7.74 -4.67
CA ASN A 159 14.03 8.77 -5.69
C ASN A 159 14.58 10.08 -5.11
N PHE A 160 15.33 10.84 -5.90
CA PHE A 160 15.87 12.13 -5.47
C PHE A 160 14.75 13.12 -5.13
N GLY A 161 14.89 13.83 -4.01
CA GLY A 161 13.94 14.85 -3.56
C GLY A 161 12.69 14.31 -2.87
N GLN A 162 12.59 12.99 -2.62
CA GLN A 162 11.42 12.32 -2.06
C GLN A 162 11.74 11.51 -0.80
N THR A 163 12.64 11.98 0.07
CA THR A 163 13.01 11.23 1.28
C THR A 163 11.84 11.02 2.24
N ASN A 164 10.94 11.99 2.38
CA ASN A 164 9.70 11.89 3.15
C ASN A 164 8.73 10.86 2.52
N TYR A 165 8.50 10.97 1.22
CA TYR A 165 7.59 10.10 0.48
C TYR A 165 8.13 8.66 0.41
N GLY A 166 9.42 8.48 0.14
CA GLY A 166 10.07 7.17 0.12
C GLY A 166 9.98 6.47 1.47
N ALA A 167 10.29 7.17 2.57
CA ALA A 167 10.15 6.64 3.92
C ALA A 167 8.69 6.23 4.21
N ALA A 168 7.72 7.11 3.91
CA ALA A 168 6.30 6.82 4.11
C ALA A 168 5.83 5.61 3.30
N LYS A 169 6.25 5.48 2.03
CA LYS A 169 5.80 4.40 1.16
C LYS A 169 6.43 3.04 1.47
N LEU A 170 7.71 3.02 1.91
CA LEU A 170 8.32 1.77 2.36
C LEU A 170 7.78 1.31 3.72
N SER A 171 7.44 2.25 4.62
CA SER A 171 6.82 1.90 5.91
C SER A 171 5.52 1.09 5.75
N LEU A 172 4.77 1.31 4.66
CA LEU A 172 3.55 0.56 4.37
C LEU A 172 3.84 -0.91 4.02
N VAL A 173 5.00 -1.22 3.44
CA VAL A 173 5.43 -2.61 3.20
C VAL A 173 5.74 -3.30 4.54
N GLY A 174 6.45 -2.61 5.45
CA GLY A 174 6.69 -3.11 6.80
C GLY A 174 5.40 -3.33 7.59
N PHE A 175 4.46 -2.37 7.51
CA PHE A 175 3.14 -2.48 8.11
C PHE A 175 2.35 -3.68 7.56
N MET A 176 2.28 -3.83 6.23
CA MET A 176 1.67 -4.98 5.57
C MET A 176 2.27 -6.30 6.03
N ASN A 177 3.62 -6.40 6.09
CA ASN A 177 4.32 -7.63 6.46
C ASN A 177 3.99 -8.10 7.88
N SER A 178 3.76 -7.18 8.82
CA SER A 178 3.32 -7.50 10.17
C SER A 178 1.82 -7.80 10.24
N LEU A 179 1.00 -6.95 9.64
CA LEU A 179 -0.46 -7.05 9.72
C LEU A 179 -1.01 -8.32 9.05
N LYS A 180 -0.37 -8.81 7.97
CA LYS A 180 -0.74 -10.08 7.32
C LYS A 180 -0.68 -11.28 8.26
N LEU A 181 0.28 -11.27 9.19
CA LEU A 181 0.46 -12.37 10.16
C LEU A 181 -0.65 -12.35 11.21
N GLU A 182 -1.03 -11.14 11.66
CA GLU A 182 -2.12 -10.97 12.62
C GLU A 182 -3.49 -11.34 12.03
N GLY A 183 -3.71 -11.04 10.75
CA GLY A 183 -4.97 -11.30 10.04
C GLY A 183 -5.18 -12.74 9.57
N ALA A 184 -4.14 -13.56 9.58
CA ALA A 184 -4.17 -14.88 8.95
C ALA A 184 -5.27 -15.80 9.49
N ARG A 185 -5.52 -15.80 10.81
CA ARG A 185 -6.52 -16.65 11.45
C ARG A 185 -7.97 -16.23 11.18
N ASP A 186 -8.16 -14.94 10.89
CA ASP A 186 -9.47 -14.33 10.69
C ASP A 186 -9.79 -14.12 9.20
N ASN A 187 -9.04 -14.76 8.30
CA ASN A 187 -9.16 -14.62 6.85
C ASN A 187 -9.06 -13.14 6.39
N ILE A 188 -8.23 -12.34 7.08
CA ILE A 188 -7.91 -10.98 6.69
C ILE A 188 -6.60 -11.03 5.91
N LYS A 189 -6.65 -10.71 4.61
CA LYS A 189 -5.49 -10.68 3.72
C LYS A 189 -5.04 -9.24 3.49
N VAL A 190 -3.73 -9.01 3.59
CA VAL A 190 -3.13 -7.66 3.46
C VAL A 190 -2.07 -7.70 2.38
N ASN A 191 -2.21 -6.85 1.37
CA ASN A 191 -1.30 -6.76 0.23
C ASN A 191 -0.93 -5.30 -0.05
N ALA A 192 0.08 -5.08 -0.87
CA ALA A 192 0.49 -3.76 -1.34
C ALA A 192 0.45 -3.68 -2.87
N ILE A 193 -0.10 -2.58 -3.38
CA ILE A 193 0.05 -2.18 -4.77
C ILE A 193 1.16 -1.13 -4.88
N CYS A 194 2.06 -1.30 -5.86
CA CYS A 194 3.09 -0.33 -6.23
C CYS A 194 2.80 0.15 -7.66
N PRO A 195 1.99 1.21 -7.82
CA PRO A 195 1.55 1.65 -9.13
C PRO A 195 2.53 2.62 -9.79
N VAL A 196 2.60 2.59 -11.12
CA VAL A 196 3.07 3.70 -11.94
C VAL A 196 1.92 4.12 -12.85
N ALA A 197 1.39 5.32 -12.65
CA ALA A 197 0.24 5.82 -13.39
C ALA A 197 0.33 7.34 -13.60
N ALA A 198 -0.26 7.80 -14.70
CA ALA A 198 -0.48 9.21 -14.96
C ALA A 198 -1.60 9.72 -14.03
N THR A 199 -1.23 10.60 -13.13
CA THR A 199 -2.14 11.25 -12.18
C THR A 199 -1.76 12.72 -12.05
N ARG A 200 -2.55 13.51 -11.36
CA ARG A 200 -2.17 14.90 -11.03
C ARG A 200 -0.77 15.00 -10.39
N MET A 201 -0.30 13.95 -9.73
CA MET A 201 1.04 13.90 -9.10
C MET A 201 2.17 13.73 -10.11
N THR A 202 1.92 13.17 -11.29
CA THR A 202 2.95 12.79 -12.28
C THR A 202 2.77 13.50 -13.62
N GLU A 203 1.61 14.13 -13.86
CA GLU A 203 1.23 14.72 -15.15
C GLU A 203 2.23 15.78 -15.63
N ALA A 204 2.74 16.63 -14.74
CA ALA A 204 3.72 17.65 -15.07
C ALA A 204 5.13 17.10 -15.39
N LEU A 205 5.37 15.82 -15.13
CA LEU A 205 6.69 15.18 -15.26
C LEU A 205 6.84 14.33 -16.52
N MET A 206 5.75 14.13 -17.28
CA MET A 206 5.73 13.16 -18.38
C MET A 206 5.18 13.75 -19.68
N PRO A 207 5.75 13.38 -20.86
CA PRO A 207 5.18 13.74 -22.15
C PRO A 207 3.75 13.17 -22.33
N PRO A 208 2.87 13.84 -23.12
CA PRO A 208 1.49 13.40 -23.33
C PRO A 208 1.34 11.95 -23.81
N ALA A 209 2.21 11.48 -24.68
CA ALA A 209 2.20 10.10 -25.17
C ALA A 209 2.43 9.07 -24.05
N ILE A 210 3.26 9.40 -23.06
CA ILE A 210 3.51 8.53 -21.90
C ILE A 210 2.29 8.56 -20.95
N LEU A 211 1.66 9.72 -20.78
CA LEU A 211 0.47 9.85 -19.94
C LEU A 211 -0.68 8.94 -20.44
N GLU A 212 -0.90 8.86 -21.75
CA GLU A 212 -1.90 7.97 -22.36
C GLU A 212 -1.60 6.48 -22.10
N MET A 213 -0.32 6.09 -22.07
CA MET A 213 0.11 4.72 -21.80
C MET A 213 -0.02 4.36 -20.32
N LEU A 214 -0.02 5.35 -19.43
CA LEU A 214 0.00 5.16 -17.97
C LEU A 214 -1.34 5.51 -17.32
N LYS A 215 -2.46 5.30 -17.99
CA LYS A 215 -3.79 5.58 -17.42
C LYS A 215 -4.00 4.81 -16.11
N PRO A 216 -4.58 5.46 -15.07
CA PRO A 216 -4.86 4.82 -13.78
C PRO A 216 -5.68 3.54 -13.88
N GLU A 217 -6.56 3.44 -14.88
CA GLU A 217 -7.41 2.29 -15.13
C GLU A 217 -6.63 0.99 -15.38
N PHE A 218 -5.41 1.09 -15.91
CA PHE A 218 -4.55 -0.08 -16.17
C PHE A 218 -3.96 -0.70 -14.90
N VAL A 219 -4.01 0.01 -13.77
CA VAL A 219 -3.58 -0.50 -12.45
C VAL A 219 -4.73 -1.21 -11.73
N SER A 220 -5.96 -0.79 -11.96
CA SER A 220 -7.14 -1.24 -11.20
C SER A 220 -7.40 -2.75 -11.22
N PRO A 221 -7.12 -3.51 -12.31
CA PRO A 221 -7.23 -4.97 -12.29
C PRO A 221 -6.34 -5.64 -11.24
N ALA A 222 -5.12 -5.13 -11.03
CA ALA A 222 -4.21 -5.63 -9.98
C ALA A 222 -4.79 -5.41 -8.58
N VAL A 223 -5.34 -4.22 -8.31
CA VAL A 223 -5.99 -3.91 -7.04
C VAL A 223 -7.22 -4.79 -6.81
N ALA A 224 -8.04 -5.01 -7.82
CA ALA A 224 -9.19 -5.91 -7.73
C ALA A 224 -8.74 -7.36 -7.42
N TYR A 225 -7.69 -7.86 -8.07
CA TYR A 225 -7.14 -9.17 -7.74
C TYR A 225 -6.64 -9.25 -6.30
N LEU A 226 -5.86 -8.26 -5.83
CA LEU A 226 -5.33 -8.22 -4.46
C LEU A 226 -6.44 -8.07 -3.39
N ALA A 227 -7.62 -7.62 -3.77
CA ALA A 227 -8.80 -7.48 -2.92
C ALA A 227 -9.83 -8.62 -3.08
N SER A 228 -9.58 -9.59 -3.96
CA SER A 228 -10.51 -10.70 -4.26
C SER A 228 -10.49 -11.81 -3.20
N ASP A 229 -11.41 -12.75 -3.31
CA ASP A 229 -11.45 -13.95 -2.46
C ASP A 229 -10.17 -14.81 -2.65
N ASP A 230 -9.64 -14.88 -3.88
CA ASP A 230 -8.45 -15.65 -4.25
C ASP A 230 -7.13 -14.88 -4.01
N ALA A 231 -7.19 -13.67 -3.45
CA ALA A 231 -5.99 -12.86 -3.21
C ALA A 231 -4.95 -13.60 -2.37
N PRO A 232 -3.66 -13.46 -2.66
CA PRO A 232 -2.59 -13.85 -1.72
C PRO A 232 -2.61 -12.96 -0.47
N SER A 233 -1.65 -13.15 0.46
CA SER A 233 -1.41 -12.21 1.56
C SER A 233 0.08 -11.92 1.67
N GLY A 234 0.46 -10.64 1.78
CA GLY A 234 1.85 -10.21 1.91
C GLY A 234 2.59 -10.04 0.58
N VAL A 235 1.86 -9.81 -0.51
CA VAL A 235 2.46 -9.55 -1.83
C VAL A 235 2.54 -8.05 -2.09
N VAL A 236 3.69 -7.59 -2.59
CA VAL A 236 3.84 -6.29 -3.25
C VAL A 236 3.70 -6.53 -4.75
N LEU A 237 2.59 -6.10 -5.34
CA LEU A 237 2.35 -6.19 -6.79
C LEU A 237 2.64 -4.83 -7.43
N THR A 238 3.55 -4.80 -8.40
CA THR A 238 3.83 -3.61 -9.21
C THR A 238 2.97 -3.62 -10.45
N ALA A 239 2.44 -2.46 -10.85
CA ALA A 239 1.53 -2.35 -11.99
C ALA A 239 1.73 -1.04 -12.76
N ALA A 240 1.92 -1.13 -14.07
CA ALA A 240 2.04 0.00 -14.99
C ALA A 240 1.68 -0.40 -16.42
N ALA A 241 0.88 0.39 -17.12
CA ALA A 241 0.62 0.22 -18.55
C ALA A 241 0.20 -1.20 -18.98
N GLY A 242 -0.52 -1.94 -18.11
CA GLY A 242 -0.90 -3.34 -18.35
C GLY A 242 0.21 -4.36 -18.08
N VAL A 243 1.36 -3.93 -17.58
CA VAL A 243 2.46 -4.81 -17.12
C VAL A 243 2.36 -4.98 -15.61
N PHE A 244 2.48 -6.22 -15.15
CA PHE A 244 2.41 -6.59 -13.74
C PHE A 244 3.62 -7.41 -13.35
N ALA A 245 4.21 -7.10 -12.19
CA ALA A 245 5.32 -7.86 -11.60
C ALA A 245 5.20 -7.87 -10.07
N ALA A 246 5.88 -8.80 -9.41
CA ALA A 246 5.96 -8.83 -7.96
C ALA A 246 7.32 -8.30 -7.49
N ALA A 247 7.32 -7.59 -6.35
CA ALA A 247 8.53 -7.18 -5.65
C ALA A 247 8.57 -7.82 -4.26
N GLN A 248 9.77 -8.17 -3.80
CA GLN A 248 9.98 -8.73 -2.47
C GLN A 248 11.34 -8.34 -1.93
N MET A 249 11.50 -8.34 -0.61
CA MET A 249 12.81 -8.26 0.04
C MET A 249 13.44 -9.64 0.08
N VAL A 250 14.72 -9.68 -0.21
CA VAL A 250 15.56 -10.90 -0.16
C VAL A 250 16.81 -10.62 0.64
N GLU A 251 17.40 -11.66 1.21
CA GLU A 251 18.65 -11.60 1.97
C GLU A 251 19.54 -12.77 1.56
N THR A 252 20.85 -12.53 1.42
CA THR A 252 21.83 -13.56 1.12
C THR A 252 21.96 -14.54 2.27
N ASP A 253 22.53 -15.74 2.04
CA ASP A 253 22.81 -16.67 3.11
C ASP A 253 23.89 -16.16 4.09
N GLY A 254 24.76 -15.28 3.63
CA GLY A 254 25.84 -14.68 4.43
C GLY A 254 26.98 -15.67 4.72
N VAL A 255 27.90 -15.27 5.60
CA VAL A 255 29.12 -16.04 5.98
C VAL A 255 29.24 -16.08 7.49
N ASN A 256 29.57 -17.23 8.06
CA ASN A 256 29.94 -17.33 9.48
C ASN A 256 31.44 -17.03 9.65
N LEU A 257 31.77 -15.83 10.08
CA LEU A 257 33.15 -15.41 10.37
C LEU A 257 33.59 -15.73 11.83
N GLY A 258 32.67 -16.18 12.68
CA GLY A 258 32.92 -16.44 14.10
C GLY A 258 32.78 -15.21 14.99
N HIS A 259 32.75 -15.45 16.30
CA HIS A 259 32.49 -14.39 17.30
C HIS A 259 33.62 -13.35 17.43
N GLY A 260 34.83 -13.66 16.94
CA GLY A 260 35.98 -12.76 16.98
C GLY A 260 36.18 -11.90 15.73
N ALA A 261 35.23 -11.94 14.78
CA ALA A 261 35.33 -11.21 13.52
C ALA A 261 35.49 -9.71 13.73
N THR A 262 36.43 -9.11 13.02
CA THR A 262 36.75 -7.68 13.02
C THR A 262 36.10 -6.99 11.81
N ALA A 263 36.12 -5.66 11.75
CA ALA A 263 35.69 -4.90 10.59
C ALA A 263 36.51 -5.23 9.33
N ASP A 264 37.80 -5.52 9.50
CA ASP A 264 38.72 -5.91 8.41
C ASP A 264 38.33 -7.29 7.83
N ASP A 265 37.92 -8.23 8.68
CA ASP A 265 37.43 -9.55 8.25
C ASP A 265 36.12 -9.41 7.45
N ILE A 266 35.20 -8.54 7.91
CA ILE A 266 33.96 -8.25 7.13
C ILE A 266 34.32 -7.65 5.78
N ALA A 267 35.28 -6.71 5.73
CA ALA A 267 35.70 -6.09 4.46
C ALA A 267 36.34 -7.13 3.52
N ALA A 268 37.18 -8.02 4.06
CA ALA A 268 37.83 -9.09 3.27
C ALA A 268 36.84 -10.09 2.66
N HIS A 269 35.74 -10.37 3.38
CA HIS A 269 34.71 -11.34 2.95
C HIS A 269 33.44 -10.68 2.39
N PHE A 270 33.45 -9.34 2.13
CA PHE A 270 32.26 -8.61 1.73
C PHE A 270 31.63 -9.14 0.44
N GLY A 271 32.42 -9.63 -0.51
CA GLY A 271 31.94 -10.25 -1.73
C GLY A 271 31.14 -11.54 -1.49
N GLU A 272 31.59 -12.37 -0.56
CA GLU A 272 30.90 -13.61 -0.16
C GLU A 272 29.62 -13.29 0.65
N ILE A 273 29.70 -12.29 1.55
CA ILE A 273 28.53 -11.79 2.30
C ILE A 273 27.44 -11.31 1.34
N CYS A 274 27.82 -10.65 0.24
CA CYS A 274 26.93 -10.12 -0.79
C CYS A 274 26.71 -11.08 -1.97
N ASP A 275 26.88 -12.37 -1.81
CA ASP A 275 26.56 -13.34 -2.86
C ASP A 275 25.04 -13.46 -3.07
N TRP A 276 24.50 -12.60 -3.93
CA TRP A 276 23.08 -12.54 -4.25
C TRP A 276 22.55 -13.80 -4.95
N THR A 277 23.41 -14.72 -5.39
CA THR A 277 22.96 -16.02 -5.95
C THR A 277 22.34 -16.91 -4.88
N THR A 278 22.65 -16.65 -3.61
CA THR A 278 22.13 -17.37 -2.45
C THR A 278 20.88 -16.73 -1.85
N ALA A 279 20.41 -15.61 -2.42
CA ALA A 279 19.37 -14.79 -1.85
C ALA A 279 18.03 -15.52 -1.69
N LYS A 280 17.45 -15.40 -0.52
CA LYS A 280 16.16 -16.00 -0.14
C LYS A 280 15.17 -14.95 0.36
N HIS A 281 13.91 -15.21 0.13
CA HIS A 281 12.83 -14.46 0.73
C HIS A 281 12.40 -15.09 2.06
N TYR A 282 12.11 -14.25 3.06
CA TYR A 282 11.58 -14.67 4.35
C TYR A 282 10.15 -14.16 4.51
N GLY A 283 9.25 -15.03 4.94
CA GLY A 283 7.84 -14.71 5.18
C GLY A 283 7.61 -13.92 6.48
N GLN A 284 8.52 -14.07 7.45
CA GLN A 284 8.48 -13.42 8.76
C GLN A 284 9.86 -13.32 9.40
N GLY A 285 10.05 -12.40 10.35
CA GLY A 285 11.33 -12.16 11.01
C GLY A 285 11.91 -13.36 11.75
N GLY A 286 11.08 -14.27 12.25
CA GLY A 286 11.54 -15.50 12.91
C GLY A 286 12.33 -16.45 12.00
N GLU A 287 12.06 -16.46 10.70
CA GLU A 287 12.79 -17.27 9.73
C GLU A 287 14.23 -16.77 9.54
N GLN A 288 14.44 -15.43 9.53
CA GLN A 288 15.77 -14.86 9.52
C GLN A 288 16.55 -15.23 10.79
N ASN A 289 15.93 -15.15 11.96
CA ASN A 289 16.56 -15.57 13.22
C ASN A 289 16.97 -17.04 13.19
N ALA A 290 16.09 -17.92 12.68
CA ALA A 290 16.39 -19.34 12.51
C ALA A 290 17.58 -19.58 11.59
N LYS A 291 17.70 -18.82 10.47
CA LYS A 291 18.88 -18.86 9.59
C LYS A 291 20.16 -18.55 10.36
N PHE A 292 20.22 -17.45 11.12
CA PHE A 292 21.42 -17.10 11.86
C PHE A 292 21.80 -18.15 12.91
N LEU A 293 20.81 -18.70 13.63
CA LEU A 293 21.05 -19.77 14.61
C LEU A 293 21.59 -21.05 13.96
N ALA A 294 21.14 -21.38 12.76
CA ALA A 294 21.66 -22.51 12.00
C ALA A 294 23.10 -22.24 11.53
N ARG A 295 23.38 -21.04 10.99
CA ARG A 295 24.70 -20.66 10.48
C ARG A 295 25.76 -20.60 11.59
N VAL A 296 25.42 -20.20 12.81
CA VAL A 296 26.34 -20.19 13.97
C VAL A 296 26.83 -21.60 14.33
N GLN A 297 26.07 -22.66 14.00
CA GLN A 297 26.49 -24.04 14.25
C GLN A 297 27.49 -24.57 13.20
N GLU A 298 27.63 -23.88 12.07
CA GLU A 298 28.62 -24.22 11.06
C GLU A 298 30.03 -23.79 11.50
N LYS A 299 31.06 -24.48 10.99
CA LYS A 299 32.44 -24.09 11.27
C LYS A 299 32.72 -22.69 10.74
N PRO A 300 33.25 -21.75 11.56
CA PRO A 300 33.64 -20.43 11.08
C PRO A 300 34.70 -20.49 9.98
N VAL A 301 34.65 -19.54 9.05
CA VAL A 301 35.64 -19.40 7.97
C VAL A 301 37.00 -18.95 8.54
N LEU A 302 37.01 -18.14 9.59
CA LEU A 302 38.22 -17.65 10.26
C LEU A 302 38.73 -18.63 11.31
N GLY A 303 38.51 -19.87 11.25
CA GLY A 303 39.19 -20.94 11.97
C GLY A 303 38.89 -21.03 13.48
#